data_15fb18d1884dde336377be12f6f4688d
#
_entry.id   15fb18d1884dde336377be12f6f4688d
#
_cell.length_a   1.000
_cell.length_b   1.000
_cell.length_c   1.000
_cell.angle_alpha   90.00
_cell.angle_beta   90.00
_cell.angle_gamma   90.00
#
_symmetry.space_group_name_H-M   'P 1'
#
loop_
_entity.id
_entity.type
_entity.pdbx_description
1 polymer ?
#
loop_
_entity_poly.entity_id
_entity_poly.type
_entity_poly.pdbx_seq_one_letter_code
_entity_poly.pdbx_strand_id
1 'polypeptide(L)'
;LGLSSAASDVYKRQVLRETPINTYGSFYERSGSSAGSQSTLSLRGLGSSRTLVLIDGKRLPGSPKLGGDSANMNLIPTSAIERIEILADGASAVYGSDAIGGVVNVITKKGVDGMIFSGSVSSREQPGGGEETFSFVGGVNTDDGFVTFTYEHQERGIIFLADRPYDAGRAPTDG
;
A
#
# COMPACT_ATOMS: atom_id res chain seq x y z
N LEU A 1 16.27 19.31 -10.88
CA LEU A 1 15.85 19.59 -9.49
C LEU A 1 15.04 18.40 -9.04
N GLY A 2 15.72 17.44 -8.38
CA GLY A 2 15.08 16.26 -7.83
C GLY A 2 14.21 16.64 -6.64
N LEU A 3 12.90 16.55 -6.80
CA LEU A 3 11.97 16.54 -5.68
C LEU A 3 12.22 15.26 -4.88
N SER A 4 12.44 15.42 -3.60
CA SER A 4 12.80 14.38 -2.64
C SER A 4 11.97 13.11 -2.84
N SER A 5 12.63 11.99 -3.02
CA SER A 5 12.03 10.67 -3.25
C SER A 5 11.06 10.25 -2.12
N ALA A 6 11.31 10.66 -0.88
CA ALA A 6 10.49 10.32 0.28
C ALA A 6 9.06 10.87 0.22
N ALA A 7 8.88 12.13 -0.20
CA ALA A 7 7.54 12.70 -0.42
C ALA A 7 6.79 11.97 -1.54
N SER A 8 7.52 11.52 -2.57
CA SER A 8 6.99 10.72 -3.67
C SER A 8 6.47 9.36 -3.22
N ASP A 9 7.11 8.71 -2.26
CA ASP A 9 6.77 7.33 -1.86
C ASP A 9 5.52 7.28 -0.96
N VAL A 10 5.37 8.22 -0.04
CA VAL A 10 4.12 8.42 0.71
C VAL A 10 2.97 8.74 -0.25
N TYR A 11 3.23 9.57 -1.25
CA TYR A 11 2.26 9.97 -2.27
C TYR A 11 1.79 8.78 -3.14
N LYS A 12 2.65 7.83 -3.47
CA LYS A 12 2.28 6.65 -4.28
C LYS A 12 1.22 5.77 -3.60
N ARG A 13 1.37 5.50 -2.29
CA ARG A 13 0.32 4.80 -1.52
C ARG A 13 -0.97 5.62 -1.43
N GLN A 14 -0.85 6.92 -1.23
CA GLN A 14 -1.99 7.82 -1.13
C GLN A 14 -2.73 7.94 -2.46
N VAL A 15 -2.02 8.01 -3.58
CA VAL A 15 -2.62 8.02 -4.93
C VAL A 15 -3.45 6.76 -5.18
N LEU A 16 -2.96 5.58 -4.80
CA LEU A 16 -3.76 4.35 -4.91
C LEU A 16 -5.03 4.40 -4.06
N ARG A 17 -4.95 4.99 -2.87
CA ARG A 17 -6.08 5.10 -1.94
C ARG A 17 -7.10 6.13 -2.40
N GLU A 18 -6.63 7.24 -2.96
CA GLU A 18 -7.45 8.38 -3.40
C GLU A 18 -7.91 8.26 -4.86
N THR A 19 -7.48 7.21 -5.57
CA THR A 19 -7.95 6.96 -6.93
C THR A 19 -9.46 6.77 -6.89
N PRO A 20 -10.25 7.52 -7.68
CA PRO A 20 -11.72 7.45 -7.67
C PRO A 20 -12.28 6.05 -7.95
N ILE A 21 -11.47 5.19 -8.54
CA ILE A 21 -11.80 3.79 -8.86
C ILE A 21 -11.65 2.89 -7.64
N ASN A 22 -10.82 3.28 -6.63
CA ASN A 22 -10.67 2.54 -5.38
C ASN A 22 -11.77 2.97 -4.40
N THR A 23 -12.82 2.20 -4.34
CA THR A 23 -14.05 2.55 -3.63
C THR A 23 -14.35 1.59 -2.48
N TYR A 24 -15.61 1.48 -2.12
CA TYR A 24 -16.10 0.66 -1.03
C TYR A 24 -15.57 -0.79 -1.06
N GLY A 25 -15.21 -1.32 0.10
CA GLY A 25 -14.70 -2.70 0.25
C GLY A 25 -13.17 -2.83 0.30
N SER A 26 -12.44 -1.71 0.25
CA SER A 26 -11.01 -1.68 0.54
C SER A 26 -10.77 -1.67 2.04
N PHE A 27 -9.77 -2.44 2.48
CA PHE A 27 -9.25 -2.35 3.84
C PHE A 27 -8.01 -1.48 3.87
N TYR A 28 -7.93 -0.64 4.88
CA TYR A 28 -6.75 0.16 5.19
C TYR A 28 -6.02 -0.44 6.38
N GLU A 29 -4.76 -0.14 6.53
CA GLU A 29 -3.92 -0.60 7.65
C GLU A 29 -4.53 -0.32 9.03
N ARG A 30 -5.45 0.64 9.12
CA ARG A 30 -6.18 1.04 10.33
C ARG A 30 -7.57 0.42 10.46
N SER A 31 -7.98 -0.37 9.48
CA SER A 31 -9.27 -1.05 9.54
C SER A 31 -9.21 -2.17 10.57
N GLY A 32 -9.88 -2.01 11.66
CA GLY A 32 -10.18 -2.91 12.76
C GLY A 32 -9.36 -4.20 12.95
N SER A 33 -9.63 -4.90 14.01
CA SER A 33 -8.91 -6.14 14.38
C SER A 33 -9.05 -7.28 13.34
N SER A 34 -10.15 -7.35 12.62
CA SER A 34 -10.39 -8.39 11.61
C SER A 34 -9.52 -8.25 10.37
N ALA A 35 -9.14 -7.03 10.00
CA ALA A 35 -8.25 -6.79 8.87
C ALA A 35 -6.76 -7.02 9.19
N GLY A 36 -6.38 -7.11 10.50
CA GLY A 36 -5.04 -7.46 10.94
C GLY A 36 -3.94 -6.56 10.37
N SER A 37 -4.18 -5.26 10.29
CA SER A 37 -3.26 -4.27 9.70
C SER A 37 -2.94 -4.50 8.22
N GLN A 38 -3.81 -5.20 7.49
CA GLN A 38 -3.65 -5.41 6.06
C GLN A 38 -4.23 -4.25 5.25
N SER A 39 -3.66 -4.03 4.08
CA SER A 39 -4.15 -3.04 3.12
C SER A 39 -4.56 -3.75 1.83
N THR A 40 -5.80 -3.57 1.43
CA THR A 40 -6.33 -4.15 0.19
C THR A 40 -6.88 -3.05 -0.71
N LEU A 41 -7.04 -3.37 -1.98
CA LEU A 41 -7.68 -2.51 -2.96
C LEU A 41 -9.00 -3.13 -3.43
N SER A 42 -10.01 -2.29 -3.64
CA SER A 42 -11.29 -2.68 -4.20
C SER A 42 -11.67 -1.73 -5.32
N LEU A 43 -11.39 -2.11 -6.54
CA LEU A 43 -11.77 -1.31 -7.70
C LEU A 43 -13.27 -1.41 -7.93
N ARG A 44 -13.90 -0.27 -8.23
CA ARG A 44 -15.34 -0.13 -8.54
C ARG A 44 -16.29 -0.66 -7.45
N GLY A 45 -15.82 -0.82 -6.22
CA GLY A 45 -16.65 -1.34 -5.13
C GLY A 45 -17.04 -2.82 -5.23
N LEU A 46 -16.40 -3.59 -6.12
CA LEU A 46 -16.71 -5.00 -6.34
C LEU A 46 -16.05 -5.94 -5.32
N GLY A 47 -15.29 -5.39 -4.39
CA GLY A 47 -14.55 -6.13 -3.36
C GLY A 47 -13.11 -6.44 -3.77
N SER A 48 -12.28 -6.61 -2.75
CA SER A 48 -10.84 -6.85 -2.94
C SER A 48 -10.52 -8.23 -3.54
N SER A 49 -11.41 -9.21 -3.39
CA SER A 49 -11.29 -10.54 -4.01
C SER A 49 -11.48 -10.54 -5.53
N ARG A 50 -12.04 -9.46 -6.08
CA ARG A 50 -12.26 -9.28 -7.53
C ARG A 50 -11.35 -8.23 -8.14
N THR A 51 -10.37 -7.76 -7.38
CA THR A 51 -9.33 -6.84 -7.83
C THR A 51 -8.01 -7.56 -7.85
N LEU A 52 -7.53 -7.86 -9.04
CA LEU A 52 -6.26 -8.56 -9.20
C LEU A 52 -5.09 -7.60 -9.03
N VAL A 53 -4.15 -7.98 -8.17
CA VAL A 53 -2.89 -7.25 -8.00
C VAL A 53 -1.74 -8.04 -8.61
N LEU A 54 -0.97 -7.37 -9.43
CA LEU A 54 0.24 -7.89 -10.06
C LEU A 54 1.46 -7.11 -9.59
N ILE A 55 2.60 -7.78 -9.55
CA ILE A 55 3.93 -7.18 -9.45
C ILE A 55 4.71 -7.58 -10.68
N ASP A 56 5.12 -6.61 -11.50
CA ASP A 56 5.80 -6.83 -12.77
C ASP A 56 5.09 -7.87 -13.66
N GLY A 57 3.76 -7.82 -13.70
CA GLY A 57 2.92 -8.75 -14.47
C GLY A 57 2.67 -10.11 -13.82
N LYS A 58 3.24 -10.39 -12.64
CA LYS A 58 3.04 -11.63 -11.90
C LYS A 58 2.04 -11.45 -10.78
N ARG A 59 1.13 -12.42 -10.58
CA ARG A 59 0.12 -12.37 -9.52
C ARG A 59 0.75 -12.27 -8.13
N LEU A 60 0.29 -11.29 -7.36
CA LEU A 60 0.58 -11.23 -5.92
C LEU A 60 -0.31 -12.25 -5.20
N PRO A 61 0.26 -13.16 -4.41
CA PRO A 61 -0.54 -14.13 -3.66
C PRO A 61 -1.52 -13.45 -2.72
N GLY A 62 -2.70 -14.01 -2.58
CA GLY A 62 -3.69 -13.56 -1.62
C GLY A 62 -3.23 -13.78 -0.18
N SER A 63 -3.66 -12.91 0.71
CA SER A 63 -3.34 -13.01 2.13
C SER A 63 -4.16 -14.12 2.81
N PRO A 64 -3.53 -15.08 3.51
CA PRO A 64 -4.25 -16.12 4.25
C PRO A 64 -5.25 -15.56 5.27
N LYS A 65 -4.95 -14.42 5.88
CA LYS A 65 -5.85 -13.75 6.84
C LYS A 65 -7.13 -13.21 6.20
N LEU A 66 -7.12 -13.00 4.89
CA LEU A 66 -8.26 -12.52 4.10
C LEU A 66 -8.88 -13.63 3.25
N GLY A 67 -8.71 -14.89 3.64
CA GLY A 67 -9.25 -16.03 2.93
C GLY A 67 -8.47 -16.47 1.69
N GLY A 68 -7.33 -15.85 1.43
CA GLY A 68 -6.49 -16.19 0.27
C GLY A 68 -6.85 -15.46 -1.03
N ASP A 69 -7.98 -14.76 -1.06
CA ASP A 69 -8.51 -14.17 -2.31
C ASP A 69 -8.09 -12.72 -2.54
N SER A 70 -7.56 -12.05 -1.51
CA SER A 70 -7.22 -10.64 -1.57
C SER A 70 -5.74 -10.39 -1.30
N ALA A 71 -5.10 -9.62 -2.16
CA ALA A 71 -3.70 -9.27 -2.01
C ALA A 71 -3.49 -8.23 -0.90
N ASN A 72 -2.45 -8.42 -0.10
CA ASN A 72 -2.03 -7.43 0.89
C ASN A 72 -0.99 -6.48 0.31
N MET A 73 -1.36 -5.23 0.10
CA MET A 73 -0.50 -4.20 -0.48
C MET A 73 0.69 -3.81 0.41
N ASN A 74 0.62 -4.12 1.72
CA ASN A 74 1.73 -3.84 2.64
C ASN A 74 2.96 -4.73 2.39
N LEU A 75 2.82 -5.78 1.59
CA LEU A 75 3.95 -6.61 1.16
C LEU A 75 4.86 -5.94 0.12
N ILE A 76 4.40 -4.82 -0.45
CA ILE A 76 5.15 -4.12 -1.49
C ILE A 76 5.76 -2.85 -0.87
N PRO A 77 7.09 -2.79 -0.70
CA PRO A 77 7.76 -1.58 -0.26
C PRO A 77 7.47 -0.43 -1.23
N THR A 78 7.05 0.71 -0.72
CA THR A 78 6.73 1.87 -1.59
C THR A 78 7.96 2.40 -2.29
N SER A 79 9.10 2.32 -1.63
CA SER A 79 10.40 2.68 -2.18
C SER A 79 10.82 1.83 -3.39
N ALA A 80 10.30 0.59 -3.51
CA ALA A 80 10.52 -0.29 -4.65
C ALA A 80 9.67 0.08 -5.87
N ILE A 81 8.60 0.85 -5.71
CA ILE A 81 7.64 1.13 -6.79
C ILE A 81 8.20 2.19 -7.73
N GLU A 82 8.25 1.88 -9.01
CA GLU A 82 8.50 2.84 -10.07
C GLU A 82 7.21 3.55 -10.47
N ARG A 83 6.19 2.77 -10.87
CA ARG A 83 4.87 3.26 -11.28
C ARG A 83 3.80 2.21 -11.04
N ILE A 84 2.55 2.63 -11.14
CA ILE A 84 1.38 1.78 -10.98
C ILE A 84 0.51 1.95 -12.22
N GLU A 85 0.11 0.82 -12.79
CA GLU A 85 -0.75 0.73 -13.95
C GLU A 85 -2.09 0.13 -13.55
N ILE A 86 -3.19 0.77 -13.90
CA ILE A 86 -4.54 0.30 -13.57
C ILE A 86 -5.29 0.00 -14.86
N LEU A 87 -5.72 -1.25 -15.01
CA LEU A 87 -6.61 -1.69 -16.08
C LEU A 87 -8.01 -1.89 -15.48
N ALA A 88 -8.90 -0.94 -15.75
CA ALA A 88 -10.23 -0.92 -15.17
C ALA A 88 -11.23 -1.81 -15.91
N ASP A 89 -11.08 -2.01 -17.21
CA ASP A 89 -12.02 -2.71 -18.07
C ASP A 89 -11.38 -3.82 -18.89
N GLY A 90 -12.17 -4.85 -19.21
CA GLY A 90 -11.74 -5.95 -20.08
C GLY A 90 -10.71 -6.91 -19.46
N ALA A 91 -10.30 -6.68 -18.24
CA ALA A 91 -9.25 -7.44 -17.57
C ALA A 91 -9.63 -8.92 -17.34
N SER A 92 -10.90 -9.18 -17.09
CA SER A 92 -11.40 -10.54 -16.83
C SER A 92 -11.27 -11.48 -18.03
N ALA A 93 -11.27 -10.96 -19.26
CA ALA A 93 -11.06 -11.75 -20.46
C ALA A 93 -9.64 -12.35 -20.54
N VAL A 94 -8.66 -11.68 -19.94
CA VAL A 94 -7.24 -12.10 -19.94
C VAL A 94 -6.87 -12.81 -18.64
N TYR A 95 -7.32 -12.28 -17.50
CA TYR A 95 -6.87 -12.69 -16.18
C TYR A 95 -7.88 -13.52 -15.38
N GLY A 96 -9.09 -13.72 -15.91
CA GLY A 96 -10.14 -14.53 -15.29
C GLY A 96 -10.98 -13.75 -14.26
N SER A 97 -11.75 -14.52 -13.46
CA SER A 97 -12.75 -13.99 -12.52
C SER A 97 -12.20 -13.05 -11.44
N ASP A 98 -10.94 -13.22 -11.07
CA ASP A 98 -10.29 -12.40 -10.02
C ASP A 98 -10.07 -10.96 -10.47
N ALA A 99 -10.15 -10.70 -11.78
CA ALA A 99 -9.97 -9.39 -12.39
C ALA A 99 -11.27 -8.73 -12.87
N ILE A 100 -12.43 -9.16 -12.37
CA ILE A 100 -13.72 -8.55 -12.72
C ILE A 100 -13.79 -7.07 -12.30
N GLY A 101 -13.22 -6.73 -11.15
CA GLY A 101 -13.11 -5.35 -10.66
C GLY A 101 -12.05 -4.54 -11.40
N GLY A 102 -11.08 -5.22 -11.99
CA GLY A 102 -9.93 -4.63 -12.66
C GLY A 102 -8.61 -5.23 -12.18
N VAL A 103 -7.52 -4.74 -12.78
CA VAL A 103 -6.14 -5.14 -12.46
C VAL A 103 -5.35 -3.93 -12.00
N VAL A 104 -4.56 -4.09 -10.96
CA VAL A 104 -3.53 -3.15 -10.53
C VAL A 104 -2.18 -3.81 -10.70
N ASN A 105 -1.38 -3.31 -11.63
CA ASN A 105 -0.04 -3.82 -11.88
C ASN A 105 1.00 -2.83 -11.30
N VAL A 106 1.70 -3.27 -10.29
CA VAL A 106 2.78 -2.51 -9.66
C VAL A 106 4.07 -2.83 -10.38
N ILE A 107 4.65 -1.82 -11.01
CA ILE A 107 5.94 -1.94 -11.69
C ILE A 107 7.05 -1.53 -10.74
N THR A 108 8.02 -2.41 -10.55
CA THR A 108 9.15 -2.16 -9.66
C THR A 108 10.28 -1.44 -10.36
N LYS A 109 11.08 -0.69 -9.60
CA LYS A 109 12.30 -0.04 -10.09
C LYS A 109 13.29 -1.09 -10.57
N LYS A 110 13.81 -0.90 -11.77
CA LYS A 110 14.81 -1.78 -12.41
C LYS A 110 16.03 -0.98 -12.80
N GLY A 111 17.18 -1.64 -12.80
CA GLY A 111 18.43 -1.03 -13.24
C GLY A 111 18.86 0.17 -12.39
N VAL A 112 18.55 0.14 -11.10
CA VAL A 112 19.08 1.14 -10.14
C VAL A 112 20.59 0.97 -10.10
N ASP A 113 21.32 2.06 -10.27
CA ASP A 113 22.77 2.09 -10.12
C ASP A 113 23.12 2.98 -8.92
N GLY A 114 23.81 2.39 -7.94
CA GLY A 114 24.16 3.04 -6.68
C GLY A 114 23.16 2.81 -5.55
N MET A 115 23.12 3.75 -4.59
CA MET A 115 22.38 3.63 -3.35
C MET A 115 21.53 4.87 -3.10
N ILE A 116 20.27 4.67 -2.73
CA ILE A 116 19.31 5.71 -2.38
C ILE A 116 18.79 5.43 -0.96
N PHE A 117 19.02 6.37 -0.05
CA PHE A 117 18.47 6.35 1.30
C PHE A 117 17.37 7.38 1.40
N SER A 118 16.26 7.01 2.02
CA SER A 118 15.15 7.92 2.26
C SER A 118 14.62 7.74 3.67
N GLY A 119 14.26 8.84 4.31
CA GLY A 119 13.63 8.83 5.62
C GLY A 119 12.52 9.84 5.68
N SER A 120 11.43 9.51 6.37
CA SER A 120 10.34 10.44 6.64
C SER A 120 9.83 10.25 8.06
N VAL A 121 9.52 11.38 8.69
CA VAL A 121 8.88 11.43 10.00
C VAL A 121 7.62 12.26 9.84
N SER A 122 6.49 11.71 10.22
CA SER A 122 5.21 12.39 10.23
C SER A 122 4.67 12.43 11.64
N SER A 123 4.48 13.63 12.16
CA SER A 123 3.81 13.86 13.45
C SER A 123 2.41 14.39 13.22
N ARG A 124 1.54 14.20 14.21
CA ARG A 124 0.19 14.75 14.23
C ARG A 124 0.03 15.74 15.36
N GLU A 125 -0.83 16.72 15.20
CA GLU A 125 -1.17 17.68 16.26
C GLU A 125 -1.81 17.01 17.48
N GLN A 126 -2.50 15.88 17.27
CA GLN A 126 -3.14 15.11 18.34
C GLN A 126 -2.26 13.93 18.76
N PRO A 127 -2.32 13.48 20.02
CA PRO A 127 -1.53 12.36 20.52
C PRO A 127 -1.73 11.08 19.68
N GLY A 128 -0.64 10.36 19.49
CA GLY A 128 -0.62 9.08 18.77
C GLY A 128 -0.65 9.20 17.25
N GLY A 129 -0.32 8.11 16.59
CA GLY A 129 -0.38 7.97 15.13
C GLY A 129 0.75 8.66 14.37
N GLY A 130 1.83 9.06 15.04
CA GLY A 130 3.08 9.43 14.37
C GLY A 130 3.59 8.26 13.53
N GLU A 131 4.25 8.54 12.44
CA GLU A 131 4.76 7.54 11.52
C GLU A 131 6.21 7.86 11.17
N GLU A 132 7.07 6.88 11.33
CA GLU A 132 8.47 6.95 10.91
C GLU A 132 8.69 5.90 9.84
N THR A 133 9.31 6.31 8.76
CA THR A 133 9.66 5.40 7.66
C THR A 133 11.11 5.61 7.30
N PHE A 134 11.84 4.53 7.21
CA PHE A 134 13.18 4.48 6.66
C PHE A 134 13.20 3.50 5.48
N SER A 135 13.77 3.90 4.38
CA SER A 135 13.92 3.03 3.22
C SER A 135 15.31 3.13 2.60
N PHE A 136 15.70 2.03 2.00
CA PHE A 136 16.94 1.90 1.27
C PHE A 136 16.65 1.18 -0.04
N VAL A 137 17.12 1.74 -1.13
CA VAL A 137 17.10 1.12 -2.46
C VAL A 137 18.53 1.12 -2.97
N GLY A 138 19.05 -0.05 -3.32
CA GLY A 138 20.37 -0.19 -3.87
C GLY A 138 20.40 -1.13 -5.05
N GLY A 139 21.36 -0.96 -5.93
CA GLY A 139 21.48 -1.83 -7.08
C GLY A 139 22.77 -1.64 -7.84
N VAL A 140 22.99 -2.59 -8.73
CA VAL A 140 24.08 -2.57 -9.70
C VAL A 140 23.48 -2.92 -11.05
N ASN A 141 23.83 -2.12 -12.04
CA ASN A 141 23.44 -2.31 -13.43
C ASN A 141 24.70 -2.66 -14.25
N THR A 142 24.61 -3.74 -15.03
CA THR A 142 25.69 -4.22 -15.90
C THR A 142 25.14 -4.48 -17.29
N ASP A 143 26.02 -4.65 -18.28
CA ASP A 143 25.61 -4.96 -19.66
C ASP A 143 24.83 -6.27 -19.77
N ASP A 144 25.09 -7.23 -18.87
CA ASP A 144 24.45 -8.56 -18.84
C ASP A 144 23.16 -8.61 -18.00
N GLY A 145 22.89 -7.58 -17.19
CA GLY A 145 21.72 -7.56 -16.31
C GLY A 145 21.82 -6.58 -15.16
N PHE A 146 20.83 -6.65 -14.29
CA PHE A 146 20.79 -5.79 -13.10
C PHE A 146 20.36 -6.57 -11.86
N VAL A 147 20.81 -6.09 -10.70
CA VAL A 147 20.31 -6.50 -9.40
C VAL A 147 19.85 -5.25 -8.67
N THR A 148 18.60 -5.23 -8.22
CA THR A 148 18.06 -4.18 -7.38
C THR A 148 17.51 -4.81 -6.12
N PHE A 149 17.83 -4.25 -4.98
CA PHE A 149 17.24 -4.65 -3.72
C PHE A 149 16.67 -3.45 -2.96
N THR A 150 15.63 -3.69 -2.20
CA THR A 150 14.91 -2.67 -1.47
C THR A 150 14.64 -3.16 -0.06
N TYR A 151 14.85 -2.26 0.89
CA TYR A 151 14.46 -2.44 2.28
C TYR A 151 13.61 -1.23 2.70
N GLU A 152 12.52 -1.51 3.39
CA GLU A 152 11.68 -0.47 3.98
C GLU A 152 11.29 -0.90 5.40
N HIS A 153 11.49 -0.01 6.34
CA HIS A 153 11.02 -0.14 7.72
C HIS A 153 10.06 1.00 8.01
N GLN A 154 8.88 0.65 8.51
CA GLN A 154 7.85 1.60 8.86
C GLN A 154 7.37 1.30 10.28
N GLU A 155 7.42 2.31 11.13
CA GLU A 155 6.86 2.26 12.48
C GLU A 155 5.73 3.28 12.59
N ARG A 156 4.64 2.87 13.24
CA ARG A 156 3.48 3.73 13.46
C ARG A 156 3.02 3.66 14.89
N GLY A 157 2.91 4.83 15.51
CA GLY A 157 2.36 4.97 16.85
C GLY A 157 0.89 4.57 16.95
N ILE A 158 0.52 3.95 18.06
CA ILE A 158 -0.87 3.58 18.35
C ILE A 158 -1.70 4.84 18.55
N ILE A 159 -2.94 4.81 18.09
CA ILE A 159 -3.94 5.84 18.31
C ILE A 159 -4.99 5.25 19.23
N PHE A 160 -5.12 5.79 20.43
CA PHE A 160 -6.21 5.42 21.34
C PHE A 160 -7.45 6.26 21.01
N LEU A 161 -8.61 5.63 21.14
CA LEU A 161 -9.89 6.30 20.88
C LEU A 161 -10.13 7.44 21.89
N ALA A 162 -9.70 7.24 23.14
CA ALA A 162 -9.79 8.23 24.21
C ALA A 162 -9.01 9.53 23.90
N ASP A 163 -8.01 9.47 23.02
CA ASP A 163 -7.23 10.66 22.62
C ASP A 163 -7.92 11.50 21.54
N ARG A 164 -9.18 11.17 21.18
CA ARG A 164 -9.92 11.86 20.13
C ARG A 164 -11.07 12.70 20.67
N PRO A 165 -11.16 13.99 20.27
CA PRO A 165 -12.15 14.92 20.82
C PRO A 165 -13.61 14.54 20.52
N TYR A 166 -13.87 13.74 19.48
CA TYR A 166 -15.22 13.30 19.13
C TYR A 166 -15.73 12.15 20.01
N ASP A 167 -14.87 11.53 20.81
CA ASP A 167 -15.23 10.47 21.73
C ASP A 167 -15.32 10.93 23.19
N ALA A 168 -14.89 12.15 23.49
CA ALA A 168 -14.98 12.76 24.80
C ALA A 168 -16.43 12.92 25.34
N GLY A 169 -17.44 12.71 24.48
CA GLY A 169 -18.85 12.71 24.85
C GLY A 169 -19.45 11.32 25.16
N ARG A 170 -18.70 10.25 24.92
CA ARG A 170 -19.09 8.88 25.29
C ARG A 170 -18.41 8.47 26.59
N ALA A 171 -18.80 9.12 27.69
CA ALA A 171 -18.48 8.57 28.99
C ALA A 171 -19.05 7.12 29.05
N PRO A 172 -18.32 6.15 29.63
CA PRO A 172 -18.91 4.85 29.94
C PRO A 172 -20.17 5.12 30.76
N THR A 173 -21.31 4.74 30.25
CA THR A 173 -22.51 4.65 31.08
C THR A 173 -22.25 3.51 32.03
N ASP A 174 -21.84 3.84 33.25
CA ASP A 174 -21.77 2.91 34.34
C ASP A 174 -23.16 2.26 34.49
N GLY A 175 -23.24 0.97 34.10
CA GLY A 175 -24.38 0.09 34.31
C GLY A 175 -24.03 -0.90 35.38
#